data_1f970d4b62a9d5899d397c1be0721820
#
_entry.id   1f970d4b62a9d5899d397c1be0721820
#
_cell.length_a   1.000
_cell.length_b   1.000
_cell.length_c   1.000
_cell.angle_alpha   90.00
_cell.angle_beta   90.00
_cell.angle_gamma   90.00
#
_symmetry.space_group_name_H-M   'P 1'
#
loop_
_entity.id
_entity.type
_entity.pdbx_description
1 polymer ?
#
loop_
_entity_poly.entity_id
_entity_poly.type
_entity_poly.pdbx_seq_one_letter_code
_entity_poly.pdbx_strand_id
1 'polypeptide(L)'
;MNPSAPENAANETTAMISCLMVTKDRLALAKLAIRSYAEQTYPDRELVIVTDGEEPFRSALTSYADEAGIAGIRVLHPGSSRLTLGALRNISIQAARGDILCQWDDDDYSHPERLAVQARHMLAHAAGASFFTDHLQYIEPEGFLSWIDWSMDGRNQGLRQLAPGTLMMHRDARFRYPESGPDARRGEDWVFMETVYAAVPVAPLKGLGHLYLYRYHGRNTHSREHHMNVWADRARSNAQLLHDAATLRDAIRHYPIPRPCSVVGREGPAFVLN
;
A
#
# COMPACT_ATOMS: atom_id res chain seq x y z
N MET A 1 1.09 53.63 -3.70
CA MET A 1 0.60 52.75 -2.66
C MET A 1 0.41 51.38 -3.30
N ASN A 2 1.34 50.49 -3.06
CA ASN A 2 1.25 49.09 -3.54
C ASN A 2 0.40 48.29 -2.54
N PRO A 3 -0.61 47.50 -2.97
CA PRO A 3 -1.26 46.57 -2.09
C PRO A 3 -0.34 45.37 -1.84
N SER A 4 0.02 45.19 -0.58
CA SER A 4 0.70 44.02 -0.07
C SER A 4 -0.07 42.76 -0.37
N ALA A 5 0.59 41.79 -0.99
CA ALA A 5 0.08 40.41 -1.13
C ALA A 5 -0.21 39.81 0.25
N PRO A 6 -1.26 38.99 0.39
CA PRO A 6 -1.51 38.33 1.65
C PRO A 6 -0.47 37.21 1.86
N GLU A 7 0.42 37.40 2.83
CA GLU A 7 1.13 36.31 3.52
C GLU A 7 0.09 35.51 4.31
N ASN A 8 -0.45 34.49 3.71
CA ASN A 8 -1.15 33.41 4.41
C ASN A 8 -0.64 32.07 3.89
N ALA A 9 0.64 31.80 4.11
CA ALA A 9 1.12 30.43 4.28
C ALA A 9 0.69 30.01 5.68
N ALA A 10 -0.59 29.65 5.83
CA ALA A 10 -1.06 28.98 7.02
C ALA A 10 -0.15 27.75 7.23
N ASN A 11 0.42 27.69 8.42
CA ASN A 11 1.13 26.53 8.95
C ASN A 11 0.10 25.40 9.03
N GLU A 12 -0.18 24.73 7.90
CA GLU A 12 -0.98 23.51 7.89
C GLU A 12 -0.18 22.48 8.68
N THR A 13 -0.57 22.32 9.94
CA THR A 13 -0.08 21.22 10.77
C THR A 13 -0.43 19.93 10.02
N THR A 14 0.52 19.36 9.34
CA THR A 14 0.32 18.12 8.58
C THR A 14 0.02 17.02 9.59
N ALA A 15 -1.13 16.34 9.43
CA ALA A 15 -1.50 15.23 10.30
C ALA A 15 -0.46 14.11 10.17
N MET A 16 0.05 13.60 11.28
CA MET A 16 1.05 12.52 11.27
C MET A 16 0.47 11.23 10.70
N ILE A 17 1.18 10.57 9.77
CA ILE A 17 0.78 9.29 9.18
C ILE A 17 1.58 8.16 9.82
N SER A 18 0.90 7.15 10.38
CA SER A 18 1.50 5.88 10.78
C SER A 18 1.32 4.85 9.66
N CYS A 19 2.41 4.47 9.00
CA CYS A 19 2.46 3.31 8.11
C CYS A 19 2.55 2.04 8.96
N LEU A 20 1.66 1.07 8.71
CA LEU A 20 1.48 -0.13 9.53
C LEU A 20 1.94 -1.37 8.77
N MET A 21 3.08 -1.95 9.15
CA MET A 21 3.67 -3.13 8.53
C MET A 21 3.65 -4.32 9.48
N VAL A 22 3.21 -5.48 8.97
CA VAL A 22 3.38 -6.77 9.63
C VAL A 22 4.31 -7.61 8.76
N THR A 23 5.34 -8.21 9.35
CA THR A 23 6.30 -9.03 8.62
C THR A 23 6.78 -10.22 9.45
N LYS A 24 7.13 -11.33 8.78
CA LYS A 24 7.69 -12.52 9.42
C LYS A 24 8.63 -13.24 8.48
N ASP A 25 9.89 -13.43 8.93
CA ASP A 25 10.91 -14.28 8.28
C ASP A 25 11.15 -13.98 6.78
N ARG A 26 10.84 -12.75 6.34
CA ARG A 26 10.99 -12.25 4.96
C ARG A 26 11.88 -11.01 4.88
N LEU A 27 13.09 -11.08 5.48
CA LEU A 27 13.97 -9.93 5.65
C LEU A 27 14.26 -9.15 4.34
N ALA A 28 14.46 -9.86 3.22
CA ALA A 28 14.75 -9.23 1.95
C ALA A 28 13.58 -8.36 1.45
N LEU A 29 12.34 -8.83 1.62
CA LEU A 29 11.13 -8.10 1.27
C LEU A 29 10.92 -6.91 2.20
N ALA A 30 10.99 -7.15 3.52
CA ALA A 30 10.87 -6.10 4.53
C ALA A 30 11.87 -4.94 4.31
N LYS A 31 13.12 -5.24 3.94
CA LYS A 31 14.11 -4.22 3.61
C LYS A 31 13.70 -3.35 2.42
N LEU A 32 13.07 -3.93 1.41
CA LEU A 32 12.60 -3.17 0.25
C LEU A 32 11.38 -2.30 0.60
N ALA A 33 10.45 -2.81 1.41
CA ALA A 33 9.32 -2.04 1.91
C ALA A 33 9.77 -0.87 2.81
N ILE A 34 10.78 -1.07 3.66
CA ILE A 34 11.40 -0.02 4.47
C ILE A 34 12.05 1.07 3.59
N ARG A 35 12.74 0.69 2.50
CA ARG A 35 13.28 1.66 1.54
C ARG A 35 12.18 2.47 0.88
N SER A 36 11.12 1.81 0.42
CA SER A 36 9.96 2.48 -0.15
C SER A 36 9.29 3.48 0.82
N TYR A 37 9.30 3.17 2.13
CA TYR A 37 8.88 4.10 3.17
C TYR A 37 9.86 5.28 3.31
N ALA A 38 11.15 5.02 3.30
CA ALA A 38 12.18 6.06 3.44
C ALA A 38 12.10 7.11 2.34
N GLU A 39 11.75 6.70 1.13
CA GLU A 39 11.64 7.55 -0.05
C GLU A 39 10.36 8.40 -0.09
N GLN A 40 9.41 8.21 0.84
CA GLN A 40 8.17 8.98 0.86
C GLN A 40 8.43 10.47 1.07
N THR A 41 7.75 11.31 0.28
CA THR A 41 7.89 12.78 0.33
C THR A 41 7.07 13.43 1.45
N TYR A 42 6.09 12.73 2.03
CA TYR A 42 5.31 13.22 3.16
C TYR A 42 6.17 13.29 4.42
N PRO A 43 6.35 14.47 5.06
CA PRO A 43 7.39 14.65 6.09
C PRO A 43 7.01 14.04 7.44
N ASP A 44 5.77 14.23 7.91
CA ASP A 44 5.32 13.83 9.26
C ASP A 44 4.77 12.41 9.25
N ARG A 45 5.66 11.44 9.37
CA ARG A 45 5.32 10.01 9.27
C ARG A 45 6.14 9.12 10.19
N GLU A 46 5.58 7.98 10.57
CA GLU A 46 6.29 6.85 11.18
C GLU A 46 5.99 5.54 10.46
N LEU A 47 6.88 4.56 10.60
CA LEU A 47 6.67 3.17 10.19
C LEU A 47 6.64 2.29 11.44
N VAL A 48 5.49 1.70 11.74
CA VAL A 48 5.30 0.75 12.82
C VAL A 48 5.37 -0.65 12.25
N ILE A 49 6.43 -1.37 12.59
CA ILE A 49 6.67 -2.74 12.15
C ILE A 49 6.34 -3.69 13.29
N VAL A 50 5.39 -4.60 13.09
CA VAL A 50 5.07 -5.67 14.05
C VAL A 50 5.54 -7.00 13.49
N THR A 51 6.32 -7.74 14.28
CA THR A 51 6.81 -9.06 13.87
C THR A 51 6.72 -10.07 15.02
N ASP A 52 6.22 -11.26 14.70
CA ASP A 52 6.29 -12.45 15.56
C ASP A 52 7.37 -13.46 15.08
N GLY A 53 8.26 -13.01 14.21
CA GLY A 53 9.39 -13.78 13.71
C GLY A 53 10.40 -14.17 14.81
N GLU A 54 11.28 -15.13 14.52
CA GLU A 54 12.29 -15.60 15.46
C GLU A 54 13.42 -14.58 15.68
N GLU A 55 14.21 -14.78 16.76
CA GLU A 55 15.23 -13.81 17.20
C GLU A 55 16.23 -13.40 16.11
N PRO A 56 16.79 -14.28 15.26
CA PRO A 56 17.74 -13.85 14.25
C PRO A 56 17.10 -12.89 13.22
N PHE A 57 15.82 -13.11 12.87
CA PHE A 57 15.10 -12.23 11.97
C PHE A 57 14.83 -10.87 12.61
N ARG A 58 14.38 -10.86 13.88
CA ARG A 58 14.08 -9.62 14.61
C ARG A 58 15.31 -8.73 14.75
N SER A 59 16.43 -9.31 15.22
CA SER A 59 17.69 -8.59 15.34
C SER A 59 18.17 -8.02 14.00
N ALA A 60 18.11 -8.82 12.93
CA ALA A 60 18.51 -8.36 11.60
C ALA A 60 17.61 -7.24 11.06
N LEU A 61 16.31 -7.29 11.36
CA LEU A 61 15.35 -6.26 10.97
C LEU A 61 15.60 -4.95 11.73
N THR A 62 15.80 -5.04 13.05
CA THR A 62 16.08 -3.89 13.91
C THR A 62 17.40 -3.24 13.52
N SER A 63 18.48 -4.03 13.39
CA SER A 63 19.79 -3.51 12.95
C SER A 63 19.69 -2.80 11.60
N TYR A 64 18.94 -3.37 10.64
CA TYR A 64 18.77 -2.72 9.35
C TYR A 64 18.04 -1.38 9.46
N ALA A 65 16.99 -1.29 10.28
CA ALA A 65 16.26 -0.03 10.49
C ALA A 65 17.16 1.04 11.11
N ASP A 66 17.98 0.66 12.10
CA ASP A 66 18.92 1.56 12.78
C ASP A 66 20.07 2.01 11.86
N GLU A 67 20.70 1.07 11.15
CA GLU A 67 21.81 1.34 10.22
C GLU A 67 21.38 2.21 9.03
N ALA A 68 20.17 2.05 8.56
CA ALA A 68 19.62 2.85 7.47
C ALA A 68 19.42 4.33 7.86
N GLY A 69 19.50 4.67 9.16
CA GLY A 69 19.34 6.04 9.65
C GLY A 69 17.99 6.67 9.33
N ILE A 70 16.97 5.82 9.06
CA ILE A 70 15.66 6.29 8.65
C ILE A 70 14.85 6.65 9.88
N ALA A 71 14.54 7.93 10.03
CA ALA A 71 13.76 8.41 11.16
C ALA A 71 12.33 7.81 11.18
N GLY A 72 11.80 7.62 12.40
CA GLY A 72 10.41 7.24 12.61
C GLY A 72 10.11 5.75 12.42
N ILE A 73 11.12 4.87 12.33
CA ILE A 73 10.87 3.41 12.31
C ILE A 73 10.81 2.87 13.74
N ARG A 74 9.83 2.01 13.99
CA ARG A 74 9.65 1.32 15.27
C ARG A 74 9.37 -0.15 15.03
N VAL A 75 10.21 -1.04 15.54
CA VAL A 75 10.04 -2.49 15.45
C VAL A 75 9.49 -3.01 16.78
N LEU A 76 8.37 -3.70 16.72
CA LEU A 76 7.65 -4.23 17.88
C LEU A 76 7.56 -5.75 17.79
N HIS A 77 7.76 -6.39 18.93
CA HIS A 77 7.58 -7.83 19.09
C HIS A 77 6.55 -8.10 20.19
N PRO A 78 5.44 -8.79 19.87
CA PRO A 78 4.35 -9.00 20.84
C PRO A 78 4.63 -10.04 21.92
N GLY A 79 5.82 -10.66 21.93
CA GLY A 79 6.17 -11.68 22.93
C GLY A 79 5.52 -13.05 22.70
N SER A 80 4.73 -13.22 21.64
CA SER A 80 4.07 -14.48 21.26
C SER A 80 4.26 -14.76 19.78
N SER A 81 4.59 -15.99 19.41
CA SER A 81 4.81 -16.43 18.03
C SER A 81 3.58 -17.09 17.37
N ARG A 82 2.41 -17.06 18.02
CA ARG A 82 1.20 -17.75 17.57
C ARG A 82 0.01 -16.84 17.31
N LEU A 83 0.28 -15.56 17.06
CA LEU A 83 -0.78 -14.61 16.75
C LEU A 83 -1.30 -14.79 15.33
N THR A 84 -2.56 -14.44 15.11
CA THR A 84 -3.14 -14.34 13.78
C THR A 84 -2.64 -13.06 13.09
N LEU A 85 -2.73 -12.99 11.77
CA LEU A 85 -2.37 -11.79 11.03
C LEU A 85 -3.23 -10.59 11.48
N GLY A 86 -4.54 -10.78 11.68
CA GLY A 86 -5.41 -9.74 12.21
C GLY A 86 -5.00 -9.24 13.60
N ALA A 87 -4.57 -10.14 14.51
CA ALA A 87 -4.06 -9.73 15.82
C ALA A 87 -2.77 -8.90 15.72
N LEU A 88 -1.83 -9.28 14.84
CA LEU A 88 -0.61 -8.52 14.59
C LEU A 88 -0.92 -7.14 13.99
N ARG A 89 -1.86 -7.04 13.04
CA ARG A 89 -2.34 -5.77 12.49
C ARG A 89 -2.98 -4.88 13.57
N ASN A 90 -3.75 -5.46 14.49
CA ASN A 90 -4.33 -4.71 15.60
C ASN A 90 -3.27 -4.17 16.57
N ILE A 91 -2.19 -4.91 16.82
CA ILE A 91 -1.06 -4.42 17.60
C ILE A 91 -0.41 -3.21 16.91
N SER A 92 -0.26 -3.24 15.59
CA SER A 92 0.29 -2.09 14.85
C SER A 92 -0.62 -0.86 14.95
N ILE A 93 -1.95 -1.02 14.84
CA ILE A 93 -2.93 0.06 15.06
C ILE A 93 -2.82 0.66 16.47
N GLN A 94 -2.72 -0.20 17.48
CA GLN A 94 -2.60 0.26 18.89
C GLN A 94 -1.30 1.01 19.15
N ALA A 95 -0.22 0.61 18.49
CA ALA A 95 1.09 1.23 18.64
C ALA A 95 1.24 2.52 17.82
N ALA A 96 0.38 2.75 16.84
CA ALA A 96 0.41 3.94 15.99
C ALA A 96 0.24 5.23 16.81
N ARG A 97 1.02 6.26 16.48
CA ARG A 97 0.98 7.59 17.10
C ARG A 97 0.29 8.62 16.20
N GLY A 98 0.29 8.38 14.89
CA GLY A 98 -0.29 9.27 13.90
C GLY A 98 -1.82 9.33 13.97
N ASP A 99 -2.37 10.42 13.46
CA ASP A 99 -3.82 10.64 13.32
C ASP A 99 -4.39 9.93 12.10
N ILE A 100 -3.51 9.57 11.17
CA ILE A 100 -3.83 8.85 9.95
C ILE A 100 -3.07 7.51 9.97
N LEU A 101 -3.76 6.43 9.63
CA LEU A 101 -3.20 5.10 9.46
C LEU A 101 -3.09 4.77 7.98
N CYS A 102 -1.98 4.16 7.56
CA CYS A 102 -1.78 3.70 6.19
C CYS A 102 -1.30 2.23 6.20
N GLN A 103 -2.01 1.34 5.52
CA GLN A 103 -1.55 -0.04 5.36
C GLN A 103 -0.27 -0.05 4.53
N TRP A 104 0.73 -0.83 5.02
CA TRP A 104 2.06 -0.93 4.44
C TRP A 104 2.51 -2.39 4.44
N ASP A 105 2.24 -3.10 3.35
CA ASP A 105 2.61 -4.52 3.28
C ASP A 105 4.11 -4.68 3.00
N ASP A 106 4.71 -5.74 3.56
CA ASP A 106 6.17 -5.95 3.53
C ASP A 106 6.69 -6.49 2.20
N ASP A 107 5.79 -6.84 1.27
CA ASP A 107 6.08 -7.37 -0.07
C ASP A 107 5.60 -6.48 -1.22
N ASP A 108 4.99 -5.33 -0.91
CA ASP A 108 4.54 -4.34 -1.89
C ASP A 108 5.41 -3.08 -1.88
N TYR A 109 5.26 -2.23 -2.91
CA TYR A 109 6.04 -1.01 -3.03
C TYR A 109 5.15 0.21 -3.24
N SER A 110 5.55 1.33 -2.67
CA SER A 110 4.88 2.61 -2.81
C SER A 110 5.76 3.62 -3.53
N HIS A 111 5.18 4.34 -4.48
CA HIS A 111 5.83 5.49 -5.09
C HIS A 111 6.14 6.55 -4.02
N PRO A 112 7.22 7.34 -4.14
CA PRO A 112 7.57 8.37 -3.15
C PRO A 112 6.43 9.36 -2.82
N GLU A 113 5.54 9.62 -3.74
CA GLU A 113 4.42 10.54 -3.55
C GLU A 113 3.13 9.89 -3.01
N ARG A 114 3.12 8.56 -2.77
CA ARG A 114 1.88 7.86 -2.36
C ARG A 114 1.23 8.51 -1.14
N LEU A 115 1.97 8.68 -0.05
CA LEU A 115 1.41 9.23 1.19
C LEU A 115 0.88 10.64 1.00
N ALA A 116 1.64 11.52 0.35
CA ALA A 116 1.26 12.91 0.13
C ALA A 116 0.01 13.04 -0.74
N VAL A 117 -0.06 12.29 -1.84
CA VAL A 117 -1.20 12.34 -2.77
C VAL A 117 -2.45 11.74 -2.12
N GLN A 118 -2.33 10.58 -1.47
CA GLN A 118 -3.47 9.89 -0.87
C GLN A 118 -4.04 10.66 0.32
N ALA A 119 -3.20 11.21 1.21
CA ALA A 119 -3.63 12.02 2.35
C ALA A 119 -4.34 13.30 1.88
N ARG A 120 -3.74 14.03 0.94
CA ARG A 120 -4.35 15.24 0.36
C ARG A 120 -5.72 14.95 -0.25
N HIS A 121 -5.84 13.85 -1.00
CA HIS A 121 -7.11 13.44 -1.60
C HIS A 121 -8.17 13.15 -0.52
N MET A 122 -7.83 12.35 0.48
CA MET A 122 -8.73 12.00 1.59
C MET A 122 -9.23 13.25 2.32
N LEU A 123 -8.30 14.15 2.67
CA LEU A 123 -8.62 15.40 3.38
C LEU A 123 -9.46 16.37 2.54
N ALA A 124 -9.14 16.52 1.25
CA ALA A 124 -9.90 17.39 0.34
C ALA A 124 -11.36 16.95 0.16
N HIS A 125 -11.65 15.66 0.35
CA HIS A 125 -13.01 15.12 0.28
C HIS A 125 -13.69 14.99 1.65
N ALA A 126 -13.07 15.49 2.73
CA ALA A 126 -13.53 15.30 4.10
C ALA A 126 -13.90 13.83 4.41
N ALA A 127 -13.14 12.88 3.84
CA ALA A 127 -13.41 11.46 3.95
C ALA A 127 -12.73 10.86 5.17
N GLY A 128 -13.37 9.84 5.78
CA GLY A 128 -12.80 9.08 6.88
C GLY A 128 -11.74 8.06 6.43
N ALA A 129 -11.79 7.64 5.15
CA ALA A 129 -10.84 6.72 4.56
C ALA A 129 -10.67 6.95 3.05
N SER A 130 -9.56 6.45 2.50
CA SER A 130 -9.30 6.41 1.07
C SER A 130 -8.63 5.10 0.66
N PHE A 131 -8.92 4.68 -0.58
CA PHE A 131 -8.33 3.50 -1.22
C PHE A 131 -8.07 3.82 -2.68
N PHE A 132 -7.10 3.14 -3.28
CA PHE A 132 -6.98 3.15 -4.73
C PHE A 132 -8.04 2.24 -5.37
N THR A 133 -8.51 2.62 -6.55
CA THR A 133 -9.37 1.77 -7.40
C THR A 133 -8.56 1.00 -8.42
N ASP A 134 -7.30 1.31 -8.56
CA ASP A 134 -6.38 0.71 -9.53
C ASP A 134 -4.96 0.68 -8.96
N HIS A 135 -4.12 -0.23 -9.44
CA HIS A 135 -2.73 -0.36 -9.01
C HIS A 135 -1.88 -1.03 -10.08
N LEU A 136 -0.56 -0.85 -10.00
CA LEU A 136 0.36 -1.66 -10.77
C LEU A 136 0.49 -3.04 -10.13
N GLN A 137 0.61 -4.08 -10.95
CA GLN A 137 0.87 -5.44 -10.48
C GLN A 137 2.07 -6.03 -11.24
N TYR A 138 3.11 -6.40 -10.50
CA TYR A 138 4.24 -7.12 -11.05
C TYR A 138 4.09 -8.62 -10.77
N ILE A 139 3.96 -9.42 -11.83
CA ILE A 139 3.90 -10.88 -11.76
C ILE A 139 5.33 -11.39 -11.94
N GLU A 140 6.06 -11.55 -10.84
CA GLU A 140 7.48 -11.84 -10.84
C GLU A 140 7.84 -13.18 -11.53
N PRO A 141 7.14 -14.32 -11.27
CA PRO A 141 7.46 -15.56 -11.93
C PRO A 141 7.31 -15.53 -13.46
N GLU A 142 6.44 -14.70 -13.98
CA GLU A 142 6.20 -14.49 -15.41
C GLU A 142 6.98 -13.30 -15.98
N GLY A 143 7.57 -12.45 -15.14
CA GLY A 143 8.43 -11.35 -15.52
C GLY A 143 7.72 -10.20 -16.23
N PHE A 144 6.44 -9.93 -15.92
CA PHE A 144 5.71 -8.82 -16.52
C PHE A 144 5.01 -7.92 -15.52
N LEU A 145 4.82 -6.66 -15.94
CA LEU A 145 4.05 -5.62 -15.25
C LEU A 145 2.70 -5.44 -15.94
N SER A 146 1.65 -5.24 -15.15
CA SER A 146 0.34 -4.86 -15.64
C SER A 146 -0.28 -3.74 -14.78
N TRP A 147 -1.31 -3.10 -15.28
CA TRP A 147 -2.11 -2.13 -14.52
C TRP A 147 -3.50 -2.72 -14.32
N ILE A 148 -3.81 -3.02 -13.07
CA ILE A 148 -5.09 -3.61 -12.65
C ILE A 148 -6.04 -2.49 -12.25
N ASP A 149 -7.25 -2.52 -12.78
CA ASP A 149 -8.30 -1.54 -12.51
C ASP A 149 -9.57 -2.23 -11.99
N TRP A 150 -9.84 -2.09 -10.70
CA TRP A 150 -11.00 -2.66 -10.02
C TRP A 150 -12.31 -1.94 -10.37
N SER A 151 -12.22 -0.73 -10.91
CA SER A 151 -13.38 0.08 -11.28
C SER A 151 -13.86 -0.18 -12.71
N MET A 152 -13.18 -1.06 -13.47
CA MET A 152 -13.54 -1.37 -14.84
C MET A 152 -14.91 -2.04 -14.96
N ASP A 153 -15.57 -1.76 -16.09
CA ASP A 153 -16.78 -2.41 -16.60
C ASP A 153 -18.12 -2.08 -15.90
N GLY A 154 -18.16 -1.20 -14.91
CA GLY A 154 -19.40 -0.89 -14.20
C GLY A 154 -20.02 -2.08 -13.44
N ARG A 155 -19.40 -3.27 -13.54
CA ARG A 155 -19.84 -4.48 -12.82
C ARG A 155 -19.53 -4.43 -11.33
N ASN A 156 -18.45 -3.72 -10.98
CA ASN A 156 -18.04 -3.49 -9.61
C ASN A 156 -18.46 -2.09 -9.18
N GLN A 157 -19.25 -2.02 -8.12
CA GLN A 157 -19.68 -0.78 -7.49
C GLN A 157 -19.30 -0.79 -6.00
N GLY A 158 -19.15 0.41 -5.43
CA GLY A 158 -18.87 0.57 -4.02
C GLY A 158 -17.57 -0.13 -3.61
N LEU A 159 -17.63 -0.93 -2.56
CA LEU A 159 -16.50 -1.61 -1.96
C LEU A 159 -15.66 -2.44 -2.95
N ARG A 160 -16.30 -3.12 -3.91
CA ARG A 160 -15.62 -4.01 -4.86
C ARG A 160 -14.73 -3.30 -5.87
N GLN A 161 -14.76 -1.97 -5.89
CA GLN A 161 -13.84 -1.15 -6.71
C GLN A 161 -12.55 -0.79 -5.99
N LEU A 162 -12.41 -1.17 -4.72
CA LEU A 162 -11.29 -0.75 -3.88
C LEU A 162 -10.25 -1.86 -3.78
N ALA A 163 -8.98 -1.48 -3.82
CA ALA A 163 -7.86 -2.39 -3.60
C ALA A 163 -7.52 -2.46 -2.09
N PRO A 164 -7.73 -3.60 -1.39
CA PRO A 164 -7.64 -3.68 0.07
C PRO A 164 -6.30 -3.22 0.65
N GLY A 165 -5.17 -3.65 0.06
CA GLY A 165 -3.81 -3.30 0.52
C GLY A 165 -3.44 -1.81 0.42
N THR A 166 -4.36 -0.97 -0.08
CA THR A 166 -4.09 0.47 -0.29
C THR A 166 -4.75 1.38 0.72
N LEU A 167 -5.31 0.84 1.79
CA LEU A 167 -6.02 1.61 2.81
C LEU A 167 -5.19 2.75 3.39
N MET A 168 -5.81 3.92 3.45
CA MET A 168 -5.45 5.05 4.33
C MET A 168 -6.72 5.54 5.02
N MET A 169 -6.66 5.81 6.34
CA MET A 169 -7.85 6.22 7.11
C MET A 169 -7.48 7.06 8.32
N HIS A 170 -8.40 7.88 8.82
CA HIS A 170 -8.25 8.46 10.13
C HIS A 170 -8.22 7.38 11.21
N ARG A 171 -7.32 7.54 12.19
CA ARG A 171 -7.21 6.60 13.30
C ARG A 171 -8.48 6.63 14.15
N ASP A 172 -9.11 5.47 14.28
CA ASP A 172 -10.31 5.30 15.08
C ASP A 172 -10.26 3.95 15.80
N ALA A 173 -10.36 4.00 17.13
CA ALA A 173 -10.26 2.82 17.99
C ALA A 173 -11.41 1.81 17.81
N ARG A 174 -12.50 2.21 17.12
CA ARG A 174 -13.62 1.31 16.80
C ARG A 174 -13.24 0.24 15.77
N PHE A 175 -12.28 0.54 14.89
CA PHE A 175 -11.90 -0.36 13.82
C PHE A 175 -10.84 -1.37 14.26
N ARG A 176 -11.15 -2.65 14.07
CA ARG A 176 -10.30 -3.78 14.42
C ARG A 176 -10.37 -4.85 13.35
N TYR A 177 -9.22 -5.44 13.06
CA TYR A 177 -9.14 -6.65 12.26
C TYR A 177 -9.71 -7.84 13.04
N PRO A 178 -10.30 -8.87 12.39
CA PRO A 178 -10.70 -10.10 13.06
C PRO A 178 -9.47 -10.82 13.64
N GLU A 179 -9.51 -11.18 14.94
CA GLU A 179 -8.41 -11.86 15.63
C GLU A 179 -8.61 -13.37 15.73
N SER A 180 -9.80 -13.86 15.44
CA SER A 180 -10.19 -15.27 15.50
C SER A 180 -11.07 -15.66 14.31
N GLY A 181 -11.25 -16.95 14.12
CA GLY A 181 -12.02 -17.48 12.99
C GLY A 181 -11.20 -17.58 11.69
N PRO A 182 -11.83 -18.00 10.58
CA PRO A 182 -11.15 -18.23 9.31
C PRO A 182 -10.52 -16.94 8.74
N ASP A 183 -11.20 -15.81 8.88
CA ASP A 183 -10.79 -14.53 8.30
C ASP A 183 -9.64 -13.86 9.07
N ALA A 184 -9.29 -14.34 10.26
CA ALA A 184 -8.20 -13.77 11.05
C ALA A 184 -6.80 -14.05 10.48
N ARG A 185 -6.67 -15.01 9.54
CA ARG A 185 -5.42 -15.43 8.91
C ARG A 185 -5.37 -15.18 7.42
N ARG A 186 -6.53 -15.01 6.78
CA ARG A 186 -6.65 -14.80 5.35
C ARG A 186 -7.97 -14.10 5.05
N GLY A 187 -7.92 -12.92 4.43
CA GLY A 187 -9.09 -12.09 4.14
C GLY A 187 -9.45 -11.13 5.27
N GLU A 188 -8.58 -10.99 6.28
CA GLU A 188 -8.74 -10.04 7.37
C GLU A 188 -8.83 -8.60 6.87
N ASP A 189 -8.10 -8.28 5.82
CA ASP A 189 -8.08 -6.99 5.14
C ASP A 189 -9.41 -6.68 4.45
N TRP A 190 -10.04 -7.68 3.84
CA TRP A 190 -11.36 -7.54 3.23
C TRP A 190 -12.42 -7.24 4.28
N VAL A 191 -12.48 -8.03 5.36
CA VAL A 191 -13.43 -7.81 6.48
C VAL A 191 -13.23 -6.44 7.12
N PHE A 192 -11.98 -6.03 7.31
CA PHE A 192 -11.65 -4.71 7.83
C PHE A 192 -12.13 -3.60 6.89
N MET A 193 -11.87 -3.72 5.61
CA MET A 193 -12.31 -2.78 4.58
C MET A 193 -13.85 -2.67 4.55
N GLU A 194 -14.60 -3.78 4.64
CA GLU A 194 -16.06 -3.78 4.74
C GLU A 194 -16.54 -2.97 5.95
N THR A 195 -15.90 -3.18 7.10
CA THR A 195 -16.25 -2.49 8.34
C THR A 195 -16.00 -0.97 8.23
N VAL A 196 -14.86 -0.57 7.67
CA VAL A 196 -14.53 0.84 7.44
C VAL A 196 -15.48 1.47 6.42
N TYR A 197 -15.72 0.80 5.29
CA TYR A 197 -16.60 1.29 4.22
C TYR A 197 -18.04 1.52 4.69
N ALA A 198 -18.55 0.66 5.57
CA ALA A 198 -19.88 0.80 6.13
C ALA A 198 -20.03 1.94 7.15
N ALA A 199 -18.92 2.40 7.74
CA ALA A 199 -18.94 3.29 8.90
C ALA A 199 -18.52 4.73 8.60
N VAL A 200 -17.73 4.99 7.56
CA VAL A 200 -17.21 6.33 7.24
C VAL A 200 -17.30 6.63 5.74
N PRO A 201 -17.38 7.91 5.36
CA PRO A 201 -17.23 8.31 3.97
C PRO A 201 -15.87 7.87 3.42
N VAL A 202 -15.85 7.27 2.24
CA VAL A 202 -14.63 6.80 1.56
C VAL A 202 -14.40 7.60 0.30
N ALA A 203 -13.17 8.11 0.12
CA ALA A 203 -12.72 8.79 -1.09
C ALA A 203 -11.87 7.83 -1.95
N PRO A 204 -12.43 7.21 -3.01
CA PRO A 204 -11.66 6.35 -3.92
C PRO A 204 -10.68 7.18 -4.76
N LEU A 205 -9.43 6.74 -4.90
CA LEU A 205 -8.45 7.31 -5.84
C LEU A 205 -8.49 6.52 -7.14
N LYS A 206 -8.83 7.19 -8.23
CA LYS A 206 -8.92 6.58 -9.56
C LYS A 206 -7.84 7.13 -10.50
N GLY A 207 -7.24 6.24 -11.29
CA GLY A 207 -6.23 6.60 -12.29
C GLY A 207 -4.85 6.93 -11.71
N LEU A 208 -4.65 6.70 -10.42
CA LEU A 208 -3.40 6.94 -9.70
C LEU A 208 -2.69 5.64 -9.27
N GLY A 209 -3.07 4.53 -9.88
CA GLY A 209 -2.53 3.20 -9.55
C GLY A 209 -1.03 3.05 -9.73
N HIS A 210 -0.39 3.94 -10.49
CA HIS A 210 1.06 4.01 -10.62
C HIS A 210 1.77 4.37 -9.29
N LEU A 211 1.03 4.86 -8.29
CA LEU A 211 1.57 5.18 -6.96
C LEU A 211 1.69 3.95 -6.04
N TYR A 212 1.16 2.80 -6.46
CA TYR A 212 1.24 1.56 -5.68
C TYR A 212 1.50 0.37 -6.59
N LEU A 213 2.53 -0.42 -6.25
CA LEU A 213 2.90 -1.64 -6.95
C LEU A 213 2.68 -2.85 -6.06
N TYR A 214 1.66 -3.64 -6.38
CA TYR A 214 1.45 -4.95 -5.81
C TYR A 214 2.41 -5.95 -6.45
N ARG A 215 3.11 -6.75 -5.64
CA ARG A 215 4.05 -7.76 -6.13
C ARG A 215 3.55 -9.17 -5.86
N TYR A 216 3.31 -9.92 -6.93
CA TYR A 216 3.16 -11.36 -6.82
C TYR A 216 4.53 -12.05 -7.00
N HIS A 217 5.08 -12.60 -5.91
CA HIS A 217 6.41 -13.23 -5.88
C HIS A 217 6.35 -14.77 -5.73
N GLY A 218 5.16 -15.36 -5.90
CA GLY A 218 4.94 -16.81 -5.86
C GLY A 218 4.78 -17.40 -4.46
N ARG A 219 4.99 -16.63 -3.39
CA ARG A 219 4.80 -17.04 -1.98
C ARG A 219 3.83 -16.13 -1.22
N ASN A 220 2.98 -15.40 -1.95
CA ASN A 220 1.89 -14.61 -1.38
C ASN A 220 0.79 -15.54 -0.83
N THR A 221 -0.07 -15.01 0.02
CA THR A 221 -1.20 -15.75 0.63
C THR A 221 -2.15 -16.34 -0.43
N HIS A 222 -2.38 -15.63 -1.52
CA HIS A 222 -3.20 -16.07 -2.65
C HIS A 222 -2.38 -16.80 -3.70
N SER A 223 -3.01 -17.80 -4.35
CA SER A 223 -2.37 -18.63 -5.35
C SER A 223 -2.06 -17.89 -6.65
N ARG A 224 -1.18 -18.46 -7.48
CA ARG A 224 -0.92 -17.97 -8.84
C ARG A 224 -2.19 -17.86 -9.67
N GLU A 225 -3.05 -18.88 -9.60
CA GLU A 225 -4.33 -18.89 -10.33
C GLU A 225 -5.20 -17.69 -9.98
N HIS A 226 -5.31 -17.36 -8.68
CA HIS A 226 -6.03 -16.18 -8.24
C HIS A 226 -5.49 -14.90 -8.90
N HIS A 227 -4.16 -14.69 -8.89
CA HIS A 227 -3.56 -13.49 -9.47
C HIS A 227 -3.71 -13.42 -10.99
N MET A 228 -3.62 -14.55 -11.66
CA MET A 228 -3.85 -14.62 -13.12
C MET A 228 -5.32 -14.36 -13.48
N ASN A 229 -6.27 -14.82 -12.67
CA ASN A 229 -7.69 -14.51 -12.85
C ASN A 229 -7.97 -13.02 -12.62
N VAL A 230 -7.41 -12.41 -11.57
CA VAL A 230 -7.50 -10.97 -11.33
C VAL A 230 -6.93 -10.19 -12.51
N TRP A 231 -5.76 -10.58 -13.03
CA TRP A 231 -5.18 -9.96 -14.21
C TRP A 231 -6.08 -10.10 -15.44
N ALA A 232 -6.56 -11.29 -15.76
CA ALA A 232 -7.40 -11.55 -16.92
C ALA A 232 -8.70 -10.72 -16.89
N ASP A 233 -9.30 -10.57 -15.70
CA ASP A 233 -10.56 -9.85 -15.52
C ASP A 233 -10.40 -8.32 -15.47
N ARG A 234 -9.23 -7.82 -15.00
CA ARG A 234 -9.09 -6.42 -14.55
C ARG A 234 -7.90 -5.68 -15.16
N ALA A 235 -7.06 -6.32 -15.96
CA ALA A 235 -5.97 -5.64 -16.64
C ALA A 235 -6.51 -4.59 -17.61
N ARG A 236 -5.89 -3.41 -17.63
CA ARG A 236 -6.17 -2.38 -18.65
C ARG A 236 -5.89 -2.91 -20.05
N SER A 237 -6.60 -2.37 -21.02
CA SER A 237 -6.33 -2.67 -22.43
C SER A 237 -4.97 -2.14 -22.88
N ASN A 238 -4.43 -2.73 -23.96
CA ASN A 238 -3.18 -2.26 -24.53
C ASN A 238 -3.26 -0.78 -24.96
N ALA A 239 -4.41 -0.32 -25.45
CA ALA A 239 -4.63 1.07 -25.79
C ALA A 239 -4.53 2.01 -24.58
N GLN A 240 -5.12 1.62 -23.43
CA GLN A 240 -5.00 2.38 -22.18
C GLN A 240 -3.56 2.40 -21.67
N LEU A 241 -2.87 1.23 -21.69
CA LEU A 241 -1.47 1.15 -21.27
C LEU A 241 -0.53 1.99 -22.13
N LEU A 242 -0.77 2.04 -23.45
CA LEU A 242 -0.01 2.90 -24.36
C LEU A 242 -0.28 4.39 -24.12
N HIS A 243 -1.53 4.75 -23.80
CA HIS A 243 -1.87 6.11 -23.38
C HIS A 243 -1.10 6.52 -22.12
N ASP A 244 -0.99 5.62 -21.14
CA ASP A 244 -0.33 5.86 -19.87
C ASP A 244 1.18 5.55 -19.88
N ALA A 245 1.76 5.27 -21.04
CA ALA A 245 3.15 4.80 -21.16
C ALA A 245 4.19 5.77 -20.58
N ALA A 246 3.95 7.08 -20.66
CA ALA A 246 4.84 8.08 -20.07
C ALA A 246 4.84 7.99 -18.52
N THR A 247 3.65 7.91 -17.93
CA THR A 247 3.45 7.72 -16.49
C THR A 247 4.11 6.42 -16.01
N LEU A 248 3.93 5.33 -16.76
CA LEU A 248 4.55 4.04 -16.42
C LEU A 248 6.07 4.10 -16.48
N ARG A 249 6.67 4.75 -17.50
CA ARG A 249 8.13 4.91 -17.60
C ARG A 249 8.70 5.74 -16.46
N ASP A 250 7.97 6.72 -15.98
CA ASP A 250 8.40 7.52 -14.83
C ASP A 250 8.27 6.75 -13.53
N ALA A 251 7.09 6.20 -13.25
CA ALA A 251 6.81 5.47 -12.01
C ALA A 251 7.75 4.27 -11.77
N ILE A 252 8.06 3.51 -12.84
CA ILE A 252 8.91 2.32 -12.73
C ILE A 252 10.34 2.63 -12.22
N ARG A 253 10.80 3.87 -12.32
CA ARG A 253 12.12 4.29 -11.80
C ARG A 253 12.22 4.17 -10.29
N HIS A 254 11.07 4.19 -9.61
CA HIS A 254 10.94 4.10 -8.17
C HIS A 254 10.68 2.68 -7.67
N TYR A 255 10.56 1.71 -8.59
CA TYR A 255 10.25 0.34 -8.22
C TYR A 255 11.41 -0.62 -8.51
N PRO A 256 11.72 -1.55 -7.59
CA PRO A 256 12.82 -2.50 -7.76
C PRO A 256 12.42 -3.68 -8.63
N ILE A 257 11.94 -3.41 -9.85
CA ILE A 257 11.62 -4.44 -10.84
C ILE A 257 12.73 -4.56 -11.88
N PRO A 258 13.04 -5.78 -12.37
CA PRO A 258 14.06 -5.99 -13.40
C PRO A 258 13.74 -5.23 -14.69
N ARG A 259 14.78 -4.83 -15.41
CA ARG A 259 14.67 -4.23 -16.74
C ARG A 259 15.53 -5.01 -17.74
N PRO A 260 15.09 -5.20 -18.98
CA PRO A 260 13.81 -4.74 -19.52
C PRO A 260 12.61 -5.49 -18.91
N CYS A 261 11.46 -4.79 -18.80
CA CYS A 261 10.22 -5.36 -18.27
C CYS A 261 9.08 -5.23 -19.29
N SER A 262 8.41 -6.33 -19.61
CA SER A 262 7.23 -6.30 -20.48
C SER A 262 6.03 -5.72 -19.74
N VAL A 263 5.32 -4.78 -20.36
CA VAL A 263 4.00 -4.32 -19.92
C VAL A 263 2.94 -5.08 -20.69
N VAL A 264 2.05 -5.76 -19.96
CA VAL A 264 1.07 -6.69 -20.54
C VAL A 264 -0.34 -6.26 -20.15
N GLY A 265 -1.15 -5.99 -21.15
CA GLY A 265 -2.57 -5.71 -21.01
C GLY A 265 -3.43 -6.95 -21.23
N ARG A 266 -4.75 -6.77 -21.23
CA ARG A 266 -5.68 -7.89 -21.41
C ARG A 266 -5.58 -8.53 -22.79
N GLU A 267 -5.09 -7.84 -23.82
CA GLU A 267 -4.90 -8.35 -25.17
C GLU A 267 -3.48 -8.98 -25.38
N GLY A 268 -2.65 -9.00 -24.33
CA GLY A 268 -1.29 -9.51 -24.39
C GLY A 268 -0.23 -8.40 -24.24
N PRO A 269 1.01 -8.63 -24.69
CA PRO A 269 2.09 -7.64 -24.58
C PRO A 269 1.76 -6.31 -25.27
N ALA A 270 1.89 -5.19 -24.55
CA ALA A 270 1.63 -3.85 -25.08
C ALA A 270 2.94 -3.15 -25.48
N PHE A 271 3.94 -3.13 -24.62
CA PHE A 271 5.27 -2.55 -24.87
C PHE A 271 6.28 -3.02 -23.82
N VAL A 272 7.54 -2.60 -23.99
CA VAL A 272 8.65 -2.92 -23.07
C VAL A 272 9.14 -1.62 -22.40
N LEU A 273 9.40 -1.71 -21.11
CA LEU A 273 10.08 -0.70 -20.29
C LEU A 273 11.57 -1.08 -20.20
N ASN A 274 12.44 -0.22 -20.69
CA ASN A 274 13.89 -0.36 -20.66
C ASN A 274 14.51 0.35 -19.46
#